data_3a1ead2225197f27e76e3e79b93bd29c
#
_entry.id   3a1ead2225197f27e76e3e79b93bd29c
#
_cell.length_a   1.000
_cell.length_b   1.000
_cell.length_c   1.000
_cell.angle_alpha   90.00
_cell.angle_beta   90.00
_cell.angle_gamma   90.00
#
_symmetry.space_group_name_H-M   'P 1'
#
loop_
_entity.id
_entity.type
_entity.pdbx_description
1 polymer ?
#
loop_
_entity_poly.entity_id
_entity_poly.type
_entity_poly.pdbx_seq_one_letter_code
_entity_poly.pdbx_strand_id
1 'polypeptide(L)'
;MKKIALLALTFMAITVAFAQVGFKKKKEDIEKFKDTRLVVVLSSDSSYNASIIEAIEKYWTFNGGFLFEYDSAMKPYNKPEYSYLYFSKSKGTKIKAKLGSCEFDFNGLLITTGGKFKKKALEIDLVTGAYCSNFIDTNDWRPELTRAVQMLNNYLTNAIEADGDKGISTNYMANNAPLNSSLLEQTLMLPLRSLELKGKEDAATLWGGEVEDVEVDETYNAYMNKADKIIFFYSKDENGCNKIVTSTTGELVYLAEDAPERCRLTAKDLKAMNAKRTRAAK
;
A
#
# COMPACT_ATOMS: atom_id res chain seq x y z
N MET A 1 9.13 -44.09 2.90
CA MET A 1 8.62 -43.05 3.83
C MET A 1 9.40 -41.72 3.81
N LYS A 2 10.67 -41.64 3.40
CA LYS A 2 11.45 -40.37 3.34
C LYS A 2 11.10 -39.44 2.19
N LYS A 3 10.47 -39.92 1.11
CA LYS A 3 10.11 -39.09 -0.09
C LYS A 3 8.78 -38.35 0.06
N ILE A 4 7.91 -38.74 0.98
CA ILE A 4 6.62 -38.06 1.24
C ILE A 4 6.81 -36.85 2.16
N ALA A 5 7.79 -36.88 3.05
CA ALA A 5 8.11 -35.76 3.93
C ALA A 5 8.71 -34.56 3.18
N LEU A 6 9.41 -34.80 2.06
CA LEU A 6 10.02 -33.72 1.25
C LEU A 6 8.96 -32.98 0.42
N LEU A 7 7.88 -33.66 0.01
CA LEU A 7 6.78 -33.04 -0.74
C LEU A 7 5.89 -32.16 0.14
N ALA A 8 5.75 -32.51 1.41
CA ALA A 8 4.99 -31.70 2.39
C ALA A 8 5.72 -30.41 2.79
N LEU A 9 7.06 -30.41 2.81
CA LEU A 9 7.84 -29.20 3.11
C LEU A 9 7.86 -28.18 1.97
N THR A 10 7.67 -28.62 0.72
CA THR A 10 7.61 -27.73 -0.44
C THR A 10 6.23 -27.07 -0.60
N PHE A 11 5.19 -27.60 0.02
CA PHE A 11 3.84 -27.01 -0.01
C PHE A 11 3.61 -25.90 1.03
N MET A 12 4.49 -25.78 2.05
CA MET A 12 4.40 -24.73 3.08
C MET A 12 5.11 -23.41 2.75
N ALA A 13 5.70 -23.32 1.56
CA ALA A 13 6.51 -22.13 1.18
C ALA A 13 5.86 -21.22 0.15
N ILE A 14 4.57 -21.39 -0.15
CA ILE A 14 3.84 -20.48 -1.04
C ILE A 14 2.75 -19.76 -0.22
N THR A 15 3.15 -19.10 0.85
CA THR A 15 2.41 -17.95 1.32
C THR A 15 2.81 -16.78 0.43
N VAL A 16 2.02 -16.55 -0.61
CA VAL A 16 2.19 -15.35 -1.45
C VAL A 16 1.81 -14.17 -0.59
N ALA A 17 2.82 -13.44 -0.15
CA ALA A 17 2.65 -12.20 0.60
C ALA A 17 1.94 -11.17 -0.29
N PHE A 18 0.66 -10.94 -0.05
CA PHE A 18 -0.15 -9.89 -0.68
C PHE A 18 -0.19 -8.65 0.22
N ALA A 19 0.96 -8.20 0.66
CA ALA A 19 1.06 -6.95 1.38
C ALA A 19 1.18 -5.80 0.37
N GLN A 20 0.25 -4.94 0.32
CA GLN A 20 -0.04 -4.00 -0.76
C GLN A 20 -0.09 -4.72 -2.11
N VAL A 21 -1.23 -4.70 -2.75
CA VAL A 21 -1.48 -5.43 -3.99
C VAL A 21 -0.66 -4.83 -5.14
N GLY A 22 0.66 -4.93 -5.02
CA GLY A 22 1.56 -4.80 -6.13
C GLY A 22 1.47 -6.08 -6.93
N PHE A 23 0.45 -6.20 -7.77
CA PHE A 23 0.45 -7.25 -8.77
C PHE A 23 1.74 -7.08 -9.58
N LYS A 24 2.43 -8.18 -9.82
CA LYS A 24 3.66 -8.20 -10.62
C LYS A 24 3.30 -7.81 -12.05
N LYS A 25 3.14 -6.52 -12.30
CA LYS A 25 2.92 -5.97 -13.63
C LYS A 25 4.26 -5.71 -14.29
N LYS A 26 4.32 -5.95 -15.57
CA LYS A 26 5.45 -5.53 -16.38
C LYS A 26 5.48 -4.01 -16.48
N LYS A 27 6.65 -3.44 -16.65
CA LYS A 27 6.83 -2.00 -16.88
C LYS A 27 5.93 -1.49 -18.00
N GLU A 28 5.87 -2.22 -19.13
CA GLU A 28 4.99 -1.91 -20.28
C GLU A 28 3.50 -1.77 -19.91
N ASP A 29 3.00 -2.55 -18.94
CA ASP A 29 1.60 -2.45 -18.50
C ASP A 29 1.36 -1.20 -17.67
N ILE A 30 2.36 -0.77 -16.88
CA ILE A 30 2.31 0.47 -16.09
C ILE A 30 2.44 1.68 -17.01
N GLU A 31 3.29 1.62 -18.04
CA GLU A 31 3.42 2.65 -19.07
C GLU A 31 2.11 2.84 -19.84
N LYS A 32 1.47 1.75 -20.27
CA LYS A 32 0.13 1.82 -20.89
C LYS A 32 -0.91 2.44 -19.97
N PHE A 33 -0.85 2.13 -18.67
CA PHE A 33 -1.73 2.76 -17.69
C PHE A 33 -1.46 4.27 -17.58
N LYS A 34 -0.20 4.71 -17.62
CA LYS A 34 0.19 6.12 -17.59
C LYS A 34 -0.46 6.93 -18.72
N ASP A 35 -0.62 6.32 -19.89
CA ASP A 35 -1.21 6.97 -21.07
C ASP A 35 -2.75 7.05 -21.02
N THR A 36 -3.39 6.41 -20.03
CA THR A 36 -4.84 6.50 -19.88
C THR A 36 -5.26 7.74 -19.09
N ARG A 37 -6.52 8.14 -19.24
CA ARG A 37 -7.15 9.11 -18.35
C ARG A 37 -7.76 8.40 -17.14
N LEU A 38 -7.38 8.84 -15.95
CA LEU A 38 -7.86 8.23 -14.71
C LEU A 38 -9.27 8.69 -14.37
N VAL A 39 -10.20 7.76 -14.22
CA VAL A 39 -11.54 8.00 -13.66
C VAL A 39 -11.52 7.64 -12.18
N VAL A 40 -11.64 8.63 -11.33
CA VAL A 40 -11.77 8.47 -9.88
C VAL A 40 -13.23 8.26 -9.54
N VAL A 41 -13.56 7.08 -9.05
CA VAL A 41 -14.94 6.67 -8.83
C VAL A 41 -15.43 7.17 -7.47
N LEU A 42 -16.44 8.01 -7.52
CA LEU A 42 -17.12 8.55 -6.35
C LEU A 42 -18.16 7.57 -5.80
N SER A 43 -18.45 7.68 -4.52
CA SER A 43 -19.44 6.88 -3.80
C SER A 43 -20.64 7.71 -3.38
N SER A 44 -21.57 7.10 -2.65
CA SER A 44 -22.68 7.84 -1.99
C SER A 44 -22.25 8.58 -0.71
N ASP A 45 -21.02 8.34 -0.22
CA ASP A 45 -20.47 8.97 0.98
C ASP A 45 -19.81 10.30 0.61
N SER A 46 -20.39 11.41 1.05
CA SER A 46 -19.91 12.77 0.75
C SER A 46 -18.56 13.08 1.40
N SER A 47 -18.29 12.54 2.59
CA SER A 47 -17.00 12.72 3.28
C SER A 47 -15.88 12.00 2.54
N TYR A 48 -16.14 10.77 2.07
CA TYR A 48 -15.21 10.07 1.17
C TYR A 48 -14.96 10.87 -0.10
N ASN A 49 -16.02 11.36 -0.76
CA ASN A 49 -15.89 12.08 -2.02
C ASN A 49 -15.06 13.35 -1.86
N ALA A 50 -15.31 14.15 -0.84
CA ALA A 50 -14.54 15.36 -0.57
C ALA A 50 -13.05 15.03 -0.35
N SER A 51 -12.78 13.99 0.43
CA SER A 51 -11.41 13.58 0.78
C SER A 51 -10.64 13.00 -0.39
N ILE A 52 -11.28 12.17 -1.24
CA ILE A 52 -10.59 11.59 -2.42
C ILE A 52 -10.33 12.64 -3.50
N ILE A 53 -11.25 13.58 -3.69
CA ILE A 53 -11.07 14.71 -4.61
C ILE A 53 -9.86 15.53 -4.18
N GLU A 54 -9.81 15.97 -2.92
CA GLU A 54 -8.68 16.73 -2.38
C GLU A 54 -7.35 15.98 -2.54
N ALA A 55 -7.32 14.68 -2.20
CA ALA A 55 -6.11 13.88 -2.28
C ALA A 55 -5.60 13.73 -3.73
N ILE A 56 -6.50 13.50 -4.68
CA ILE A 56 -6.15 13.36 -6.10
C ILE A 56 -5.69 14.69 -6.69
N GLU A 57 -6.42 15.76 -6.49
CA GLU A 57 -6.04 17.10 -7.02
C GLU A 57 -4.67 17.55 -6.51
N LYS A 58 -4.32 17.18 -5.29
CA LYS A 58 -3.10 17.65 -4.63
C LYS A 58 -1.88 16.77 -4.88
N TYR A 59 -2.08 15.46 -5.02
CA TYR A 59 -0.96 14.51 -4.98
C TYR A 59 -0.86 13.59 -6.20
N TRP A 60 -1.90 13.51 -7.04
CA TRP A 60 -1.85 12.63 -8.20
C TRP A 60 -1.22 13.31 -9.41
N THR A 61 -0.07 12.81 -9.86
CA THR A 61 0.68 13.36 -10.99
C THR A 61 1.01 12.31 -12.06
N PHE A 62 0.66 11.04 -11.82
CA PHE A 62 1.13 9.94 -12.64
C PHE A 62 0.53 9.92 -14.06
N ASN A 63 -0.78 10.08 -14.19
CA ASN A 63 -1.44 10.17 -15.49
C ASN A 63 -1.51 11.62 -15.98
N GLY A 64 -1.61 11.81 -17.31
CA GLY A 64 -1.76 13.12 -17.92
C GLY A 64 -3.10 13.83 -17.67
N GLY A 65 -3.99 13.21 -16.90
CA GLY A 65 -5.27 13.80 -16.50
C GLY A 65 -6.18 12.82 -15.77
N PHE A 66 -7.09 13.39 -14.99
CA PHE A 66 -8.10 12.64 -14.25
C PHE A 66 -9.47 13.32 -14.37
N LEU A 67 -10.50 12.61 -13.97
CA LEU A 67 -11.86 13.11 -13.80
C LEU A 67 -12.54 12.34 -12.67
N PHE A 68 -13.60 12.93 -12.12
CA PHE A 68 -14.38 12.34 -11.05
C PHE A 68 -15.75 11.96 -11.60
N GLU A 69 -16.20 10.72 -11.31
CA GLU A 69 -17.49 10.26 -11.77
C GLU A 69 -18.11 9.29 -10.78
N TYR A 70 -19.43 9.31 -10.68
CA TYR A 70 -20.14 8.37 -9.85
C TYR A 70 -20.19 6.99 -10.51
N ASP A 71 -20.11 5.93 -9.72
CA ASP A 71 -20.24 4.54 -10.14
C ASP A 71 -21.45 4.29 -11.06
N SER A 72 -22.60 4.91 -10.77
CA SER A 72 -23.82 4.80 -11.59
C SER A 72 -23.68 5.39 -13.00
N ALA A 73 -22.73 6.28 -13.23
CA ALA A 73 -22.53 7.01 -14.47
C ALA A 73 -21.32 6.52 -15.31
N MET A 74 -20.72 5.37 -14.96
CA MET A 74 -19.49 4.86 -15.58
C MET A 74 -19.61 4.42 -17.05
N LYS A 75 -20.85 4.25 -17.57
CA LYS A 75 -21.09 3.71 -18.93
C LYS A 75 -20.31 4.44 -20.06
N PRO A 76 -20.22 5.78 -20.11
CA PRO A 76 -19.47 6.49 -21.15
C PRO A 76 -17.96 6.24 -21.11
N TYR A 77 -17.42 5.87 -19.94
CA TYR A 77 -16.00 5.67 -19.68
C TYR A 77 -15.57 4.22 -19.85
N ASN A 78 -16.48 3.28 -20.19
CA ASN A 78 -16.15 1.87 -20.43
C ASN A 78 -15.37 1.67 -21.74
N LYS A 79 -14.18 2.26 -21.83
CA LYS A 79 -13.31 2.26 -23.01
C LYS A 79 -11.85 2.09 -22.63
N PRO A 80 -10.98 1.60 -23.53
CA PRO A 80 -9.59 1.33 -23.22
C PRO A 80 -8.74 2.55 -22.85
N GLU A 81 -9.12 3.73 -23.31
CA GLU A 81 -8.43 4.99 -23.01
C GLU A 81 -8.61 5.51 -21.58
N TYR A 82 -9.47 4.85 -20.79
CA TYR A 82 -9.68 5.17 -19.38
C TYR A 82 -9.15 4.07 -18.48
N SER A 83 -8.80 4.45 -17.28
CA SER A 83 -8.51 3.55 -16.15
C SER A 83 -9.28 4.02 -14.93
N TYR A 84 -9.39 3.20 -13.89
CA TYR A 84 -10.28 3.48 -12.78
C TYR A 84 -9.54 3.39 -11.46
N LEU A 85 -9.74 4.37 -10.59
CA LEU A 85 -9.36 4.34 -9.18
C LEU A 85 -10.63 4.36 -8.34
N TYR A 86 -10.78 3.37 -7.47
CA TYR A 86 -11.97 3.25 -6.63
C TYR A 86 -11.66 2.60 -5.28
N PHE A 87 -12.47 2.93 -4.30
CA PHE A 87 -12.41 2.28 -3.00
C PHE A 87 -13.15 0.94 -3.05
N SER A 88 -12.46 -0.11 -2.63
CA SER A 88 -13.04 -1.45 -2.50
C SER A 88 -13.02 -1.88 -1.04
N LYS A 89 -14.19 -2.30 -0.56
CA LYS A 89 -14.33 -3.04 0.70
C LYS A 89 -14.99 -4.36 0.36
N SER A 90 -14.19 -5.33 -0.05
CA SER A 90 -14.71 -6.63 -0.48
C SER A 90 -14.20 -7.73 0.43
N LYS A 91 -15.14 -8.56 0.91
CA LYS A 91 -14.83 -9.85 1.51
C LYS A 91 -14.70 -10.90 0.40
N GLY A 92 -13.71 -11.77 0.53
CA GLY A 92 -13.53 -12.89 -0.36
C GLY A 92 -13.29 -12.52 -1.82
N THR A 93 -12.45 -11.52 -2.07
CA THR A 93 -12.03 -11.21 -3.45
C THR A 93 -11.23 -12.37 -4.00
N LYS A 94 -11.76 -13.05 -5.02
CA LYS A 94 -11.08 -14.17 -5.69
C LYS A 94 -10.18 -13.66 -6.79
N ILE A 95 -8.88 -13.83 -6.62
CA ILE A 95 -7.92 -13.68 -7.70
C ILE A 95 -7.68 -15.05 -8.32
N LYS A 96 -7.97 -15.18 -9.61
CA LYS A 96 -7.61 -16.36 -10.38
C LYS A 96 -6.19 -16.23 -10.87
N ALA A 97 -5.28 -16.98 -10.26
CA ALA A 97 -3.91 -17.14 -10.74
C ALA A 97 -3.78 -18.42 -11.58
N LYS A 98 -2.70 -18.54 -12.37
CA LYS A 98 -2.42 -19.75 -13.17
C LYS A 98 -2.33 -21.03 -12.34
N LEU A 99 -2.04 -20.93 -11.05
CA LEU A 99 -1.85 -22.04 -10.10
C LEU A 99 -3.01 -22.24 -9.11
N GLY A 100 -4.14 -21.56 -9.32
CA GLY A 100 -5.29 -21.66 -8.43
C GLY A 100 -5.99 -20.33 -8.22
N SER A 101 -6.97 -20.27 -7.34
CA SER A 101 -7.60 -19.03 -6.90
C SER A 101 -7.24 -18.78 -5.45
N CYS A 102 -6.75 -17.57 -5.14
CA CYS A 102 -6.72 -17.10 -3.75
C CYS A 102 -7.90 -16.17 -3.50
N GLU A 103 -8.40 -16.26 -2.29
CA GLU A 103 -9.46 -15.39 -1.78
C GLU A 103 -8.82 -14.51 -0.69
N PHE A 104 -9.03 -13.21 -0.77
CA PHE A 104 -8.53 -12.28 0.24
C PHE A 104 -9.53 -11.15 0.47
N ASP A 105 -9.51 -10.62 1.67
CA ASP A 105 -10.25 -9.43 2.00
C ASP A 105 -9.44 -8.20 1.65
N PHE A 106 -10.06 -7.25 0.97
CA PHE A 106 -9.41 -6.00 0.61
C PHE A 106 -10.20 -4.81 1.14
N ASN A 107 -9.49 -3.90 1.79
CA ASN A 107 -10.02 -2.63 2.25
C ASN A 107 -9.06 -1.52 1.83
N GLY A 108 -9.38 -0.78 0.77
CA GLY A 108 -8.49 0.24 0.26
C GLY A 108 -8.79 0.71 -1.16
N LEU A 109 -7.85 1.46 -1.72
CA LEU A 109 -7.92 1.96 -3.09
C LEU A 109 -7.35 0.94 -4.07
N LEU A 110 -8.10 0.65 -5.12
CA LEU A 110 -7.68 -0.18 -6.25
C LEU A 110 -7.58 0.64 -7.52
N ILE A 111 -6.57 0.33 -8.34
CA ILE A 111 -6.44 0.83 -9.70
C ILE A 111 -6.59 -0.32 -10.67
N THR A 112 -7.46 -0.15 -11.67
CA THR A 112 -7.67 -1.11 -12.75
C THR A 112 -7.47 -0.47 -14.11
N THR A 113 -7.08 -1.31 -15.09
CA THR A 113 -7.00 -0.90 -16.48
C THR A 113 -8.38 -0.65 -17.09
N GLY A 114 -8.39 0.03 -18.22
CA GLY A 114 -9.59 0.41 -18.96
C GLY A 114 -10.42 -0.76 -19.49
N GLY A 115 -11.52 -0.42 -20.13
CA GLY A 115 -12.54 -1.34 -20.60
C GLY A 115 -13.81 -1.23 -19.75
N LYS A 116 -14.49 -2.34 -19.48
CA LYS A 116 -15.73 -2.30 -18.69
C LYS A 116 -15.39 -2.16 -17.20
N PHE A 117 -15.82 -1.07 -16.57
CA PHE A 117 -15.71 -0.90 -15.12
C PHE A 117 -16.42 -2.03 -14.36
N LYS A 118 -15.70 -2.61 -13.40
CA LYS A 118 -16.23 -3.67 -12.53
C LYS A 118 -15.72 -3.43 -11.11
N LYS A 119 -16.60 -3.32 -10.14
CA LYS A 119 -16.26 -3.25 -8.71
C LYS A 119 -15.51 -4.50 -8.20
N LYS A 120 -15.75 -5.65 -8.85
CA LYS A 120 -14.98 -6.88 -8.62
C LYS A 120 -14.01 -7.06 -9.79
N ALA A 121 -12.86 -6.44 -9.68
CA ALA A 121 -11.82 -6.57 -10.68
C ALA A 121 -11.27 -8.01 -10.74
N LEU A 122 -10.95 -8.44 -11.96
CA LEU A 122 -10.14 -9.64 -12.15
C LEU A 122 -8.66 -9.26 -12.00
N GLU A 123 -7.82 -10.20 -11.61
CA GLU A 123 -6.36 -9.99 -11.47
C GLU A 123 -5.73 -9.34 -12.72
N ILE A 124 -6.19 -9.75 -13.90
CA ILE A 124 -5.68 -9.22 -15.17
C ILE A 124 -5.97 -7.72 -15.35
N ASP A 125 -7.07 -7.24 -14.78
CA ASP A 125 -7.49 -5.84 -14.88
C ASP A 125 -6.83 -4.96 -13.80
N LEU A 126 -6.28 -5.56 -12.74
CA LEU A 126 -5.66 -4.82 -11.65
C LEU A 126 -4.29 -4.30 -12.03
N VAL A 127 -4.04 -3.02 -11.82
CA VAL A 127 -2.72 -2.38 -11.95
C VAL A 127 -2.01 -2.42 -10.61
N THR A 128 -2.62 -1.87 -9.57
CA THR A 128 -2.10 -1.83 -8.20
C THR A 128 -3.20 -1.45 -7.22
N GLY A 129 -2.87 -1.44 -5.94
CA GLY A 129 -3.78 -0.98 -4.90
C GLY A 129 -3.02 -0.56 -3.64
N ALA A 130 -3.67 0.19 -2.77
CA ALA A 130 -3.17 0.56 -1.46
C ALA A 130 -4.18 0.19 -0.39
N TYR A 131 -3.77 -0.60 0.59
CA TYR A 131 -4.56 -0.88 1.78
C TYR A 131 -4.79 0.40 2.58
N CYS A 132 -6.00 0.53 3.08
CA CYS A 132 -6.33 1.48 4.12
C CYS A 132 -6.39 0.76 5.48
N SER A 133 -6.18 1.50 6.56
CA SER A 133 -6.28 0.97 7.92
C SER A 133 -7.67 0.42 8.19
N ASN A 134 -7.76 -0.60 9.02
CA ASN A 134 -9.06 -1.11 9.50
C ASN A 134 -9.75 -0.14 10.46
N PHE A 135 -9.03 0.87 10.94
CA PHE A 135 -9.51 1.90 11.87
C PHE A 135 -9.80 3.23 11.16
N ILE A 136 -10.22 3.17 9.88
CA ILE A 136 -10.65 4.37 9.19
C ILE A 136 -11.76 5.04 10.00
N ASP A 137 -11.52 6.28 10.43
CA ASP A 137 -12.62 7.14 10.85
C ASP A 137 -13.42 7.53 9.60
N THR A 138 -14.59 6.94 9.45
CA THR A 138 -15.48 7.25 8.31
C THR A 138 -16.05 8.67 8.36
N ASN A 139 -15.85 9.39 9.45
CA ASN A 139 -16.17 10.82 9.52
C ASN A 139 -15.03 11.68 8.95
N ASP A 140 -13.80 11.18 8.94
CA ASP A 140 -12.66 11.86 8.34
C ASP A 140 -11.78 10.89 7.52
N TRP A 141 -12.05 10.77 6.23
CA TRP A 141 -11.30 9.96 5.30
C TRP A 141 -9.97 10.57 4.85
N ARG A 142 -9.74 11.87 5.10
CA ARG A 142 -8.60 12.63 4.56
C ARG A 142 -7.25 11.98 4.81
N PRO A 143 -6.88 11.60 6.05
CA PRO A 143 -5.53 11.07 6.31
C PRO A 143 -5.26 9.77 5.53
N GLU A 144 -6.23 8.86 5.55
CA GLU A 144 -6.10 7.55 4.89
C GLU A 144 -6.04 7.66 3.37
N LEU A 145 -6.93 8.47 2.79
CA LEU A 145 -6.97 8.64 1.34
C LEU A 145 -5.76 9.45 0.84
N THR A 146 -5.31 10.47 1.58
CA THR A 146 -4.08 11.20 1.29
C THR A 146 -2.89 10.25 1.23
N ARG A 147 -2.72 9.43 2.26
CA ARG A 147 -1.66 8.43 2.33
C ARG A 147 -1.73 7.43 1.17
N ALA A 148 -2.91 6.85 0.94
CA ALA A 148 -3.10 5.84 -0.08
C ALA A 148 -2.83 6.39 -1.50
N VAL A 149 -3.28 7.60 -1.80
CA VAL A 149 -3.04 8.27 -3.09
C VAL A 149 -1.55 8.58 -3.28
N GLN A 150 -0.88 9.13 -2.27
CA GLN A 150 0.56 9.40 -2.32
C GLN A 150 1.36 8.12 -2.55
N MET A 151 1.04 7.04 -1.82
CA MET A 151 1.71 5.76 -1.98
C MET A 151 1.54 5.17 -3.38
N LEU A 152 0.32 5.22 -3.93
CA LEU A 152 0.03 4.75 -5.28
C LEU A 152 0.78 5.56 -6.33
N ASN A 153 0.76 6.89 -6.22
CA ASN A 153 1.47 7.77 -7.12
C ASN A 153 2.97 7.51 -7.12
N ASN A 154 3.58 7.45 -5.93
CA ASN A 154 5.02 7.18 -5.78
C ASN A 154 5.40 5.79 -6.28
N TYR A 155 4.59 4.77 -5.96
CA TYR A 155 4.82 3.42 -6.46
C TYR A 155 4.85 3.35 -7.99
N LEU A 156 3.85 3.93 -8.64
CA LEU A 156 3.75 3.91 -10.11
C LEU A 156 4.86 4.70 -10.78
N THR A 157 5.23 5.86 -10.22
CA THR A 157 6.35 6.67 -10.72
C THR A 157 7.66 5.90 -10.62
N ASN A 158 7.98 5.37 -9.44
CA ASN A 158 9.20 4.60 -9.22
C ASN A 158 9.25 3.31 -10.05
N ALA A 159 8.10 2.68 -10.31
CA ALA A 159 8.03 1.46 -11.11
C ALA A 159 8.38 1.69 -12.59
N ILE A 160 8.15 2.89 -13.11
CA ILE A 160 8.60 3.27 -14.47
C ILE A 160 10.08 3.61 -14.48
N GLU A 161 10.57 4.30 -13.46
CA GLU A 161 11.97 4.74 -13.38
C GLU A 161 12.96 3.60 -13.11
N ALA A 162 12.47 2.49 -12.56
CA ALA A 162 13.33 1.36 -12.24
C ALA A 162 13.85 0.66 -13.50
N ASP A 163 15.16 0.38 -13.50
CA ASP A 163 15.81 -0.39 -14.56
C ASP A 163 15.36 -1.86 -14.55
N GLY A 164 14.88 -2.32 -15.70
CA GLY A 164 14.65 -3.73 -16.03
C GLY A 164 13.20 -4.12 -16.28
N ASP A 165 13.01 -5.09 -17.20
CA ASP A 165 11.74 -5.67 -17.63
C ASP A 165 11.05 -6.55 -16.57
N LYS A 166 11.70 -6.77 -15.43
CA LYS A 166 11.14 -7.57 -14.33
C LYS A 166 10.22 -6.68 -13.52
N GLY A 167 8.93 -6.90 -13.68
CA GLY A 167 7.90 -6.19 -12.92
C GLY A 167 8.28 -6.07 -11.44
N ILE A 168 8.29 -4.83 -10.95
CA ILE A 168 8.66 -4.52 -9.57
C ILE A 168 7.45 -4.80 -8.71
N SER A 169 7.60 -5.70 -7.73
CA SER A 169 6.59 -5.87 -6.71
C SER A 169 6.72 -4.77 -5.66
N THR A 170 5.61 -4.36 -5.07
CA THR A 170 5.59 -3.40 -3.95
C THR A 170 6.46 -3.87 -2.79
N ASN A 171 6.50 -5.19 -2.54
CA ASN A 171 7.38 -5.79 -1.54
C ASN A 171 8.86 -5.61 -1.87
N TYR A 172 9.22 -5.72 -3.15
CA TYR A 172 10.59 -5.49 -3.58
C TYR A 172 11.00 -4.04 -3.33
N MET A 173 10.15 -3.09 -3.69
CA MET A 173 10.43 -1.67 -3.47
C MET A 173 10.51 -1.33 -1.98
N ALA A 174 9.54 -1.81 -1.19
CA ALA A 174 9.52 -1.57 0.24
C ALA A 174 10.75 -2.11 0.96
N ASN A 175 11.26 -3.26 0.54
CA ASN A 175 12.29 -3.96 1.28
C ASN A 175 13.70 -3.86 0.66
N ASN A 176 13.81 -3.53 -0.63
CA ASN A 176 15.07 -3.54 -1.36
C ASN A 176 15.45 -2.22 -2.02
N ALA A 177 14.49 -1.36 -2.39
CA ALA A 177 14.83 -0.05 -2.91
C ALA A 177 15.56 0.80 -1.84
N PRO A 178 16.58 1.59 -2.21
CA PRO A 178 17.19 2.50 -1.27
C PRO A 178 16.15 3.52 -0.76
N LEU A 179 16.24 3.89 0.50
CA LEU A 179 15.47 5.01 1.03
C LEU A 179 16.00 6.32 0.47
N ASN A 180 15.11 7.29 0.28
CA ASN A 180 15.53 8.66 0.04
C ASN A 180 16.37 9.15 1.24
N SER A 181 17.48 9.84 0.98
CA SER A 181 18.37 10.36 2.02
C SER A 181 17.64 11.27 3.02
N SER A 182 16.61 12.00 2.57
CA SER A 182 15.78 12.84 3.45
C SER A 182 15.02 12.07 4.52
N LEU A 183 14.87 10.76 4.38
CA LEU A 183 14.21 9.91 5.39
C LEU A 183 15.15 9.42 6.49
N LEU A 184 16.46 9.59 6.32
CA LEU A 184 17.45 9.01 7.23
C LEU A 184 17.38 9.63 8.63
N GLU A 185 16.99 10.89 8.73
CA GLU A 185 16.93 11.66 9.98
C GLU A 185 15.51 11.77 10.53
N GLN A 186 14.49 11.23 9.82
CA GLN A 186 13.12 11.35 10.25
C GLN A 186 12.79 10.48 11.47
N THR A 187 11.99 11.02 12.36
CA THR A 187 11.48 10.32 13.54
C THR A 187 10.41 9.31 13.17
N LEU A 188 10.50 8.10 13.72
CA LEU A 188 9.47 7.08 13.60
C LEU A 188 8.37 7.34 14.64
N MET A 189 7.17 7.67 14.17
CA MET A 189 5.97 7.86 14.99
C MET A 189 5.14 6.58 15.01
N LEU A 190 4.81 6.10 16.18
CA LEU A 190 3.91 4.97 16.36
C LEU A 190 3.36 4.91 17.79
N PRO A 191 2.16 4.36 18.00
CA PRO A 191 1.70 4.03 19.35
C PRO A 191 2.56 2.92 19.94
N LEU A 192 3.12 3.07 21.15
CA LEU A 192 3.96 2.05 21.79
C LEU A 192 3.24 0.70 21.95
N ARG A 193 1.90 0.71 22.07
CA ARG A 193 1.09 -0.51 22.02
C ARG A 193 1.22 -1.29 20.70
N SER A 194 1.73 -0.63 19.64
CA SER A 194 2.01 -1.25 18.34
C SER A 194 3.39 -1.90 18.24
N LEU A 195 4.13 -1.96 19.34
CA LEU A 195 5.42 -2.65 19.46
C LEU A 195 5.28 -3.95 20.26
N GLU A 196 6.07 -4.97 19.86
CA GLU A 196 6.35 -6.17 20.69
C GLU A 196 7.61 -5.99 21.55
N LEU A 197 7.92 -4.77 21.96
CA LEU A 197 9.10 -4.41 22.74
C LEU A 197 8.71 -3.79 24.08
N LYS A 198 9.65 -3.80 25.01
CA LYS A 198 9.39 -3.33 26.38
C LYS A 198 9.39 -1.81 26.52
N GLY A 199 9.82 -1.07 25.48
CA GLY A 199 9.84 0.38 25.56
C GLY A 199 10.36 1.11 24.31
N LYS A 200 10.22 2.42 24.36
CA LYS A 200 10.65 3.36 23.33
C LYS A 200 12.16 3.33 23.09
N GLU A 201 12.94 3.19 24.13
CA GLU A 201 14.42 3.18 24.06
C GLU A 201 14.96 1.97 23.30
N ASP A 202 14.37 0.79 23.54
CA ASP A 202 14.69 -0.44 22.79
C ASP A 202 14.33 -0.26 21.30
N ALA A 203 13.18 0.35 21.03
CA ALA A 203 12.74 0.63 19.67
C ALA A 203 13.68 1.61 18.96
N ALA A 204 14.07 2.70 19.61
CA ALA A 204 15.00 3.70 19.08
C ALA A 204 16.37 3.08 18.74
N THR A 205 16.89 2.24 19.63
CA THR A 205 18.15 1.52 19.42
C THR A 205 18.07 0.59 18.20
N LEU A 206 16.99 -0.16 18.05
CA LEU A 206 16.82 -1.10 16.92
C LEU A 206 16.52 -0.39 15.61
N TRP A 207 15.75 0.69 15.65
CA TRP A 207 15.48 1.57 14.50
C TRP A 207 16.73 2.36 14.07
N GLY A 208 17.61 2.69 15.01
CA GLY A 208 18.79 3.52 14.78
C GLY A 208 18.49 5.00 14.63
N GLY A 209 17.42 5.51 15.22
CA GLY A 209 16.98 6.89 15.17
C GLY A 209 15.91 7.18 16.22
N GLU A 210 15.36 8.37 16.20
CA GLU A 210 14.31 8.77 17.12
C GLU A 210 13.02 7.97 16.91
N VAL A 211 12.37 7.62 18.01
CA VAL A 211 11.03 7.04 18.05
C VAL A 211 10.15 7.92 18.92
N GLU A 212 9.00 8.26 18.43
CA GLU A 212 8.01 9.06 19.14
C GLU A 212 6.77 8.22 19.44
N ASP A 213 6.40 8.15 20.73
CA ASP A 213 5.15 7.52 21.15
C ASP A 213 4.02 8.51 20.99
N VAL A 214 3.04 8.13 20.21
CA VAL A 214 1.94 9.00 19.83
C VAL A 214 0.62 8.22 19.82
N GLU A 215 -0.48 8.92 19.99
CA GLU A 215 -1.78 8.34 19.71
C GLU A 215 -2.05 8.27 18.18
N VAL A 216 -3.02 7.44 17.79
CA VAL A 216 -3.34 7.23 16.38
C VAL A 216 -3.70 8.53 15.66
N ASP A 217 -4.46 9.41 16.34
CA ASP A 217 -4.88 10.69 15.78
C ASP A 217 -3.70 11.63 15.49
N GLU A 218 -2.63 11.54 16.27
CA GLU A 218 -1.41 12.33 16.06
C GLU A 218 -0.65 11.85 14.82
N THR A 219 -0.67 10.55 14.52
CA THR A 219 -0.10 10.01 13.27
C THR A 219 -0.85 10.54 12.06
N TYR A 220 -2.17 10.65 12.14
CA TYR A 220 -2.98 11.24 11.06
C TYR A 220 -2.71 12.73 10.89
N ASN A 221 -2.59 13.47 11.99
CA ASN A 221 -2.24 14.88 11.94
C ASN A 221 -0.87 15.14 11.30
N ALA A 222 0.10 14.26 11.50
CA ALA A 222 1.40 14.35 10.87
C ALA A 222 1.32 14.26 9.32
N TYR A 223 0.46 13.41 8.77
CA TYR A 223 0.19 13.37 7.33
C TYR A 223 -0.42 14.68 6.83
N MET A 224 -1.42 15.19 7.53
CA MET A 224 -2.13 16.40 7.13
C MET A 224 -1.25 17.63 7.19
N ASN A 225 -0.36 17.71 8.18
CA ASN A 225 0.53 18.85 8.42
C ASN A 225 1.87 18.74 7.66
N LYS A 226 2.06 17.69 6.85
CA LYS A 226 3.31 17.42 6.13
C LYS A 226 4.55 17.44 7.01
N ALA A 227 4.42 16.95 8.24
CA ALA A 227 5.55 16.80 9.13
C ALA A 227 6.55 15.79 8.54
N ASP A 228 7.86 16.05 8.67
CA ASP A 228 8.91 15.13 8.21
C ASP A 228 9.02 13.95 9.17
N LYS A 229 8.09 13.02 9.07
CA LYS A 229 7.95 11.86 9.94
C LYS A 229 7.80 10.56 9.14
N ILE A 230 8.16 9.46 9.78
CA ILE A 230 7.89 8.11 9.31
C ILE A 230 6.83 7.51 10.22
N ILE A 231 5.81 6.94 9.64
CA ILE A 231 4.61 6.50 10.37
C ILE A 231 4.36 5.02 10.15
N PHE A 232 4.10 4.32 11.25
CA PHE A 232 3.63 2.94 11.22
C PHE A 232 2.10 2.88 11.29
N PHE A 233 1.52 2.05 10.44
CA PHE A 233 0.13 1.63 10.52
C PHE A 233 0.00 0.19 10.05
N TYR A 234 -1.18 -0.41 10.24
CA TYR A 234 -1.44 -1.75 9.77
C TYR A 234 -2.86 -1.89 9.21
N SER A 235 -3.01 -2.84 8.29
CA SER A 235 -4.28 -3.32 7.80
C SER A 235 -4.40 -4.81 8.15
N LYS A 236 -5.52 -5.20 8.75
CA LYS A 236 -5.76 -6.55 9.25
C LYS A 236 -7.06 -7.11 8.70
N ASP A 237 -7.05 -8.38 8.33
CA ASP A 237 -8.24 -9.17 8.01
C ASP A 237 -8.22 -10.53 8.74
N GLU A 238 -9.08 -11.45 8.34
CA GLU A 238 -9.16 -12.79 8.94
C GLU A 238 -7.94 -13.65 8.61
N ASN A 239 -7.23 -13.35 7.53
CA ASN A 239 -6.15 -14.17 6.98
C ASN A 239 -4.76 -13.62 7.34
N GLY A 240 -4.64 -12.32 7.59
CA GLY A 240 -3.35 -11.72 7.84
C GLY A 240 -3.37 -10.30 8.38
N CYS A 241 -2.17 -9.79 8.61
CA CYS A 241 -1.91 -8.43 8.98
C CYS A 241 -0.79 -7.84 8.12
N ASN A 242 -1.09 -6.76 7.43
CA ASN A 242 -0.11 -5.99 6.69
C ASN A 242 0.45 -4.89 7.58
N LYS A 243 1.73 -4.99 7.91
CA LYS A 243 2.49 -3.96 8.62
C LYS A 243 3.08 -3.00 7.60
N ILE A 244 2.76 -1.75 7.70
CA ILE A 244 3.09 -0.75 6.70
C ILE A 244 3.76 0.44 7.39
N VAL A 245 4.93 0.83 6.90
CA VAL A 245 5.65 2.01 7.39
C VAL A 245 5.92 2.92 6.21
N THR A 246 5.42 4.14 6.28
CA THR A 246 5.58 5.15 5.22
C THR A 246 6.07 6.48 5.78
N SER A 247 6.72 7.27 4.94
CA SER A 247 6.88 8.69 5.22
C SER A 247 5.55 9.43 5.08
N THR A 248 5.47 10.63 5.62
CA THR A 248 4.33 11.54 5.42
C THR A 248 4.20 12.06 3.99
N THR A 249 5.18 11.80 3.13
CA THR A 249 5.14 12.05 1.69
C THR A 249 4.73 10.81 0.88
N GLY A 250 4.39 9.70 1.55
CA GLY A 250 3.92 8.47 0.92
C GLY A 250 5.02 7.56 0.39
N GLU A 251 6.29 7.79 0.76
CA GLU A 251 7.36 6.85 0.43
C GLU A 251 7.24 5.61 1.32
N LEU A 252 7.24 4.43 0.70
CA LEU A 252 7.12 3.17 1.42
C LEU A 252 8.46 2.75 2.01
N VAL A 253 8.58 2.83 3.33
CA VAL A 253 9.78 2.48 4.09
C VAL A 253 9.88 0.99 4.35
N TYR A 254 8.78 0.37 4.76
CA TYR A 254 8.73 -1.04 5.11
C TYR A 254 7.35 -1.63 4.87
N LEU A 255 7.35 -2.90 4.49
CA LEU A 255 6.14 -3.66 4.28
C LEU A 255 6.38 -5.12 4.68
N ALA A 256 5.55 -5.64 5.55
CA ALA A 256 5.55 -7.05 5.90
C ALA A 256 4.12 -7.56 6.10
N GLU A 257 3.91 -8.81 5.73
CA GLU A 257 2.71 -9.55 6.05
C GLU A 257 3.01 -10.53 7.18
N ASP A 258 2.08 -10.66 8.10
CA ASP A 258 2.18 -11.55 9.23
C ASP A 258 0.80 -12.18 9.54
N ALA A 259 0.75 -13.10 10.49
CA ALA A 259 -0.51 -13.66 10.93
C ALA A 259 -1.42 -12.59 11.57
N PRO A 260 -2.76 -12.76 11.57
CA PRO A 260 -3.70 -11.75 12.04
C PRO A 260 -3.46 -11.26 13.48
N GLU A 261 -2.89 -12.10 14.33
CA GLU A 261 -2.56 -11.76 15.71
C GLU A 261 -1.24 -10.99 15.85
N ARG A 262 -0.44 -10.87 14.77
CA ARG A 262 0.91 -10.28 14.78
C ARG A 262 1.00 -8.94 14.08
N CYS A 263 0.07 -8.05 14.36
CA CYS A 263 0.03 -6.71 13.76
C CYS A 263 1.02 -5.70 14.39
N ARG A 264 1.80 -6.12 15.37
CA ARG A 264 2.77 -5.25 16.05
C ARG A 264 4.13 -5.30 15.35
N LEU A 265 4.85 -4.19 15.37
CA LEU A 265 6.25 -4.19 14.96
C LEU A 265 7.10 -4.97 15.95
N THR A 266 7.92 -5.86 15.41
CA THR A 266 8.85 -6.69 16.16
C THR A 266 10.27 -6.12 16.11
N ALA A 267 11.16 -6.62 16.95
CA ALA A 267 12.59 -6.33 16.87
C ALA A 267 13.18 -6.66 15.49
N LYS A 268 12.67 -7.72 14.83
CA LYS A 268 13.08 -8.10 13.47
C LYS A 268 12.69 -7.06 12.45
N ASP A 269 11.48 -6.52 12.53
CA ASP A 269 10.98 -5.50 11.61
C ASP A 269 11.83 -4.21 11.73
N LEU A 270 12.07 -3.74 12.96
CA LEU A 270 12.89 -2.56 13.21
C LEU A 270 14.33 -2.72 12.71
N LYS A 271 14.95 -3.89 12.94
CA LYS A 271 16.29 -4.19 12.40
C LYS A 271 16.33 -4.21 10.87
N ALA A 272 15.30 -4.75 10.23
CA ALA A 272 15.20 -4.76 8.77
C ALA A 272 15.10 -3.33 8.19
N MET A 273 14.31 -2.47 8.82
CA MET A 273 14.20 -1.07 8.46
C MET A 273 15.52 -0.31 8.68
N ASN A 274 16.19 -0.54 9.81
CA ASN A 274 17.51 0.07 10.10
C ASN A 274 18.59 -0.36 9.11
N ALA A 275 18.61 -1.65 8.73
CA ALA A 275 19.53 -2.15 7.71
C ALA A 275 19.34 -1.47 6.34
N LYS A 276 18.09 -1.13 5.99
CA LYS A 276 17.76 -0.37 4.78
C LYS A 276 18.24 1.08 4.90
N ARG A 277 18.00 1.72 6.05
CA ARG A 277 18.47 3.05 6.39
C ARG A 277 20.00 3.17 6.31
N THR A 278 20.72 2.23 6.92
CA THR A 278 22.20 2.20 6.90
C THR A 278 22.77 1.99 5.50
N ARG A 279 22.07 1.28 4.60
CA ARG A 279 22.48 1.14 3.19
C ARG A 279 22.32 2.43 2.40
N ALA A 280 21.28 3.20 2.68
CA ALA A 280 21.02 4.47 2.01
C ALA A 280 21.99 5.60 2.45
N ALA A 281 22.61 5.46 3.62
CA ALA A 281 23.61 6.41 4.14
C ALA A 281 25.04 6.21 3.58
N LYS A 282 25.26 5.14 2.82
CA LYS A 282 26.54 4.83 2.15
C LYS A 282 26.52 5.22 0.69
#